data_49611ee14d565845cdef882d1bbfe8e4
#
_entry.id   49611ee14d565845cdef882d1bbfe8e4
#
_cell.length_a   1.000
_cell.length_b   1.000
_cell.length_c   1.000
_cell.angle_alpha   90.00
_cell.angle_beta   90.00
_cell.angle_gamma   90.00
#
_symmetry.space_group_name_H-M   'P 1'
#
loop_
_entity.id
_entity.type
_entity.pdbx_description
1 polymer ?
#
loop_
_entity_poly.entity_id
_entity_poly.type
_entity_poly.pdbx_seq_one_letter_code
_entity_poly.pdbx_strand_id
1 'polypeptide(L)'
;MLCFVLACLLPAVALGTWWAYGLATDTDHFDRVAAPLASDEHVQSAVADELVNVATARLGAAGVPGADSAAVRAQLRTAADALVQTAAYRRAWRAVQRAGHARLAARLDGSVTAPLTLDLAPVADALRAKVAAIPALRAAGVPDAIADPAPVVVLTKAEVADAKHATDVVRIVRGIAIPGAVLALLGVLLTAGSAAAGLVRAGIAVGVATLLVVLSDALARASISAGGETGQLRLAVYDVLTDGLDHWKIGGAAVAVALVALGAAFSALGREGARAPRA
;
A
#
# COMPACT_ATOMS: atom_id res chain seq x y z
N MET A 1 -28.00 11.87 -18.93
CA MET A 1 -27.94 11.37 -17.55
C MET A 1 -26.89 10.26 -17.38
N LEU A 2 -26.88 9.23 -18.22
CA LEU A 2 -25.91 8.12 -18.14
C LEU A 2 -24.44 8.57 -18.16
N CYS A 3 -24.04 9.44 -19.11
CA CYS A 3 -22.68 9.97 -19.20
C CYS A 3 -22.22 10.67 -17.91
N PHE A 4 -23.12 11.38 -17.24
CA PHE A 4 -22.79 12.05 -15.98
C PHE A 4 -22.54 11.04 -14.85
N VAL A 5 -23.37 10.02 -14.70
CA VAL A 5 -23.17 8.95 -13.71
C VAL A 5 -21.85 8.21 -13.97
N LEU A 6 -21.55 7.87 -15.22
CA LEU A 6 -20.29 7.25 -15.59
C LEU A 6 -19.10 8.17 -15.34
N ALA A 7 -19.23 9.48 -15.58
CA ALA A 7 -18.19 10.46 -15.29
C ALA A 7 -17.93 10.63 -13.77
N CYS A 8 -18.90 10.31 -12.91
CA CYS A 8 -18.72 10.30 -11.46
C CYS A 8 -18.03 9.02 -10.96
N LEU A 9 -18.30 7.87 -11.59
CA LEU A 9 -17.83 6.57 -11.08
C LEU A 9 -16.50 6.13 -11.71
N LEU A 10 -16.37 6.23 -13.04
CA LEU A 10 -15.22 5.68 -13.75
C LEU A 10 -13.88 6.29 -13.37
N PRO A 11 -13.74 7.61 -13.10
CA PRO A 11 -12.47 8.16 -12.66
C PRO A 11 -12.00 7.60 -11.30
N ALA A 12 -12.93 7.37 -10.36
CA ALA A 12 -12.59 6.76 -9.07
C ALA A 12 -12.10 5.32 -9.24
N VAL A 13 -12.81 4.52 -10.07
CA VAL A 13 -12.40 3.15 -10.39
C VAL A 13 -11.08 3.13 -11.15
N ALA A 14 -10.89 4.04 -12.11
CA ALA A 14 -9.65 4.16 -12.89
C ALA A 14 -8.45 4.46 -11.98
N LEU A 15 -8.59 5.41 -11.06
CA LEU A 15 -7.54 5.78 -10.11
C LEU A 15 -7.20 4.62 -9.17
N GLY A 16 -8.21 4.02 -8.54
CA GLY A 16 -8.02 2.91 -7.61
C GLY A 16 -7.36 1.70 -8.28
N THR A 17 -7.82 1.32 -9.47
CA THR A 17 -7.25 0.20 -10.23
C THR A 17 -5.85 0.51 -10.77
N TRP A 18 -5.58 1.75 -11.18
CA TRP A 18 -4.24 2.17 -11.61
C TRP A 18 -3.24 2.06 -10.46
N TRP A 19 -3.62 2.58 -9.29
CA TRP A 19 -2.80 2.51 -8.08
C TRP A 19 -2.54 1.07 -7.63
N ALA A 20 -3.59 0.27 -7.47
CA ALA A 20 -3.49 -1.12 -7.04
C ALA A 20 -2.66 -1.97 -8.01
N TYR A 21 -2.83 -1.76 -9.32
CA TYR A 21 -2.03 -2.44 -10.33
C TYR A 21 -0.56 -2.05 -10.26
N GLY A 22 -0.25 -0.76 -10.10
CA GLY A 22 1.11 -0.27 -9.93
C GLY A 22 1.78 -0.87 -8.69
N LEU A 23 1.09 -0.89 -7.55
CA LEU A 23 1.59 -1.54 -6.33
C LEU A 23 1.82 -3.04 -6.49
N ALA A 24 1.02 -3.73 -7.30
CA ALA A 24 1.14 -5.18 -7.47
C ALA A 24 2.22 -5.60 -8.47
N THR A 25 2.51 -4.77 -9.48
CA THR A 25 3.32 -5.19 -10.65
C THR A 25 4.60 -4.38 -10.85
N ASP A 26 4.67 -3.14 -10.33
CA ASP A 26 5.85 -2.27 -10.45
C ASP A 26 6.67 -2.30 -9.17
N THR A 27 7.80 -3.02 -9.20
CA THR A 27 8.68 -3.18 -8.04
C THR A 27 9.34 -1.86 -7.61
N ASP A 28 9.63 -0.95 -8.53
CA ASP A 28 10.23 0.34 -8.18
C ASP A 28 9.18 1.29 -7.57
N HIS A 29 7.94 1.21 -8.03
CA HIS A 29 6.83 1.92 -7.41
C HIS A 29 6.56 1.40 -5.99
N PHE A 30 6.46 0.08 -5.83
CA PHE A 30 6.28 -0.57 -4.53
C PHE A 30 7.42 -0.21 -3.56
N ASP A 31 8.69 -0.28 -3.99
CA ASP A 31 9.84 0.00 -3.13
C ASP A 31 9.81 1.45 -2.60
N ARG A 32 9.42 2.42 -3.43
CA ARG A 32 9.27 3.82 -3.01
C ARG A 32 8.15 4.01 -1.98
N VAL A 33 7.01 3.37 -2.22
CA VAL A 33 5.84 3.50 -1.34
C VAL A 33 6.06 2.74 -0.03
N ALA A 34 6.65 1.55 -0.07
CA ALA A 34 6.86 0.70 1.10
C ALA A 34 8.12 1.06 1.91
N ALA A 35 9.01 1.94 1.40
CA ALA A 35 10.24 2.33 2.09
C ALA A 35 10.02 2.85 3.53
N PRO A 36 8.99 3.65 3.84
CA PRO A 36 8.72 4.13 5.20
C PRO A 36 8.39 3.01 6.20
N LEU A 37 7.87 1.86 5.75
CA LEU A 37 7.51 0.73 6.63
C LEU A 37 8.69 0.27 7.51
N ALA A 38 9.92 0.35 7.00
CA ALA A 38 11.11 -0.01 7.77
C ALA A 38 11.35 0.90 9.00
N SER A 39 10.72 2.06 9.05
CA SER A 39 10.86 3.06 10.10
C SER A 39 9.58 3.28 10.91
N ASP A 40 8.50 2.61 10.54
CA ASP A 40 7.22 2.69 11.25
C ASP A 40 7.31 1.92 12.57
N GLU A 41 6.88 2.53 13.68
CA GLU A 41 7.00 1.97 15.03
C GLU A 41 6.16 0.69 15.21
N HIS A 42 4.97 0.63 14.62
CA HIS A 42 4.11 -0.54 14.70
C HIS A 42 4.71 -1.72 13.93
N VAL A 43 5.27 -1.46 12.75
CA VAL A 43 5.98 -2.45 11.95
C VAL A 43 7.22 -2.94 12.67
N GLN A 44 8.03 -2.02 13.21
CA GLN A 44 9.24 -2.35 13.97
C GLN A 44 8.91 -3.19 15.20
N SER A 45 7.88 -2.82 15.96
CA SER A 45 7.43 -3.58 17.13
C SER A 45 6.99 -4.99 16.74
N ALA A 46 6.14 -5.12 15.71
CA ALA A 46 5.66 -6.43 15.25
C ALA A 46 6.80 -7.32 14.73
N VAL A 47 7.78 -6.74 14.02
CA VAL A 47 8.98 -7.49 13.58
C VAL A 47 9.84 -7.90 14.77
N ALA A 48 10.02 -7.03 15.77
CA ALA A 48 10.77 -7.38 16.98
C ALA A 48 10.10 -8.52 17.75
N ASP A 49 8.75 -8.51 17.88
CA ASP A 49 7.99 -9.60 18.50
C ASP A 49 8.19 -10.92 17.75
N GLU A 50 8.10 -10.91 16.44
CA GLU A 50 8.27 -12.11 15.62
C GLU A 50 9.72 -12.64 15.70
N LEU A 51 10.72 -11.75 15.69
CA LEU A 51 12.12 -12.15 15.89
C LEU A 51 12.34 -12.84 17.24
N VAL A 52 11.71 -12.33 18.31
CA VAL A 52 11.76 -12.96 19.64
C VAL A 52 11.09 -14.34 19.62
N ASN A 53 9.91 -14.45 19.01
CA ASN A 53 9.19 -15.71 18.91
C ASN A 53 9.99 -16.77 18.15
N VAL A 54 10.51 -16.41 16.97
CA VAL A 54 11.33 -17.30 16.15
C VAL A 54 12.62 -17.70 16.88
N ALA A 55 13.31 -16.74 17.51
CA ALA A 55 14.53 -17.04 18.27
C ALA A 55 14.25 -17.97 19.45
N THR A 56 13.19 -17.72 20.23
CA THR A 56 12.79 -18.57 21.36
C THR A 56 12.45 -19.99 20.90
N ALA A 57 11.67 -20.13 19.83
CA ALA A 57 11.32 -21.45 19.28
C ALA A 57 12.56 -22.24 18.82
N ARG A 58 13.54 -21.57 18.19
CA ARG A 58 14.79 -22.20 17.75
C ARG A 58 15.68 -22.61 18.90
N LEU A 59 15.79 -21.77 19.93
CA LEU A 59 16.51 -22.11 21.15
C LEU A 59 15.91 -23.33 21.83
N GLY A 60 14.59 -23.42 21.92
CA GLY A 60 13.88 -24.59 22.43
C GLY A 60 14.17 -25.84 21.59
N ALA A 61 14.14 -25.73 20.27
CA ALA A 61 14.46 -26.81 19.34
C ALA A 61 15.93 -27.26 19.43
N ALA A 62 16.84 -26.34 19.74
CA ALA A 62 18.26 -26.64 20.00
C ALA A 62 18.54 -27.20 21.40
N GLY A 63 17.50 -27.37 22.25
CA GLY A 63 17.64 -27.91 23.60
C GLY A 63 18.31 -26.94 24.57
N VAL A 64 18.32 -25.65 24.34
CA VAL A 64 18.92 -24.64 25.22
C VAL A 64 18.10 -24.56 26.53
N PRO A 65 18.68 -24.86 27.71
CA PRO A 65 17.95 -24.79 28.97
C PRO A 65 17.47 -23.36 29.26
N GLY A 66 16.20 -23.21 29.66
CA GLY A 66 15.64 -21.90 29.99
C GLY A 66 15.34 -21.00 28.80
N ALA A 67 15.31 -21.53 27.56
CA ALA A 67 14.97 -20.78 26.34
C ALA A 67 13.65 -19.98 26.47
N ASP A 68 12.66 -20.56 27.18
CA ASP A 68 11.34 -19.93 27.41
C ASP A 68 11.29 -19.02 28.64
N SER A 69 12.41 -18.82 29.35
CA SER A 69 12.43 -18.00 30.55
C SER A 69 12.15 -16.52 30.19
N ALA A 70 11.45 -15.84 31.10
CA ALA A 70 11.17 -14.39 30.94
C ALA A 70 12.46 -13.56 30.79
N ALA A 71 13.55 -13.99 31.46
CA ALA A 71 14.84 -13.33 31.37
C ALA A 71 15.46 -13.43 29.96
N VAL A 72 15.44 -14.61 29.33
CA VAL A 72 15.94 -14.82 27.96
C VAL A 72 15.07 -14.05 26.98
N ARG A 73 13.74 -14.12 27.08
CA ARG A 73 12.83 -13.37 26.22
C ARG A 73 13.05 -11.87 26.33
N ALA A 74 13.23 -11.32 27.56
CA ALA A 74 13.51 -9.90 27.74
C ALA A 74 14.83 -9.45 27.08
N GLN A 75 15.87 -10.27 27.18
CA GLN A 75 17.15 -9.99 26.52
C GLN A 75 17.03 -10.05 24.99
N LEU A 76 16.33 -11.06 24.46
CA LEU A 76 16.04 -11.16 23.03
C LEU A 76 15.22 -9.97 22.53
N ARG A 77 14.23 -9.53 23.33
CA ARG A 77 13.43 -8.34 23.01
C ARG A 77 14.30 -7.09 22.94
N THR A 78 15.13 -6.85 23.95
CA THR A 78 16.06 -5.70 23.93
C THR A 78 16.99 -5.72 22.72
N ALA A 79 17.48 -6.90 22.35
CA ALA A 79 18.33 -7.05 21.16
C ALA A 79 17.56 -6.81 19.85
N ALA A 80 16.32 -7.31 19.76
CA ALA A 80 15.46 -7.12 18.61
C ALA A 80 15.06 -5.65 18.43
N ASP A 81 14.65 -4.96 19.50
CA ASP A 81 14.31 -3.54 19.49
C ASP A 81 15.52 -2.67 19.08
N ALA A 82 16.70 -2.98 19.61
CA ALA A 82 17.93 -2.31 19.20
C ALA A 82 18.30 -2.58 17.73
N LEU A 83 17.98 -3.77 17.21
CA LEU A 83 18.24 -4.14 15.82
C LEU A 83 17.35 -3.36 14.85
N VAL A 84 16.01 -3.35 15.07
CA VAL A 84 15.05 -2.77 14.13
C VAL A 84 15.24 -1.26 13.94
N GLN A 85 15.89 -0.59 14.90
CA GLN A 85 16.24 0.82 14.81
C GLN A 85 17.50 1.11 13.99
N THR A 86 18.27 0.08 13.59
CA THR A 86 19.55 0.28 12.89
C THR A 86 19.39 0.57 11.41
N ALA A 87 20.34 1.31 10.84
CA ALA A 87 20.44 1.48 9.39
C ALA A 87 20.71 0.14 8.65
N ALA A 88 21.36 -0.81 9.31
CA ALA A 88 21.60 -2.16 8.75
C ALA A 88 20.27 -2.91 8.58
N TYR A 89 19.40 -2.89 9.59
CA TYR A 89 18.05 -3.46 9.50
C TYR A 89 17.26 -2.82 8.35
N ARG A 90 17.20 -1.49 8.27
CA ARG A 90 16.45 -0.80 7.21
C ARG A 90 16.95 -1.16 5.80
N ARG A 91 18.24 -1.38 5.62
CA ARG A 91 18.80 -1.86 4.34
C ARG A 91 18.40 -3.30 4.05
N ALA A 92 18.53 -4.20 5.04
CA ALA A 92 18.16 -5.59 4.90
C ALA A 92 16.66 -5.74 4.63
N TRP A 93 15.82 -5.01 5.36
CA TRP A 93 14.38 -4.97 5.18
C TRP A 93 14.00 -4.58 3.74
N ARG A 94 14.54 -3.47 3.24
CA ARG A 94 14.30 -3.04 1.85
C ARG A 94 14.74 -4.09 0.83
N ALA A 95 15.88 -4.71 1.04
CA ALA A 95 16.36 -5.76 0.14
C ALA A 95 15.40 -6.96 0.11
N VAL A 96 14.91 -7.41 1.27
CA VAL A 96 13.94 -8.51 1.41
C VAL A 96 12.60 -8.13 0.76
N GLN A 97 12.09 -6.93 1.04
CA GLN A 97 10.84 -6.45 0.45
C GLN A 97 10.93 -6.38 -1.08
N ARG A 98 12.00 -5.76 -1.61
CA ARG A 98 12.21 -5.64 -3.06
C ARG A 98 12.32 -7.00 -3.74
N ALA A 99 13.10 -7.92 -3.16
CA ALA A 99 13.24 -9.28 -3.70
C ALA A 99 11.91 -10.06 -3.62
N GLY A 100 11.19 -9.94 -2.51
CA GLY A 100 9.87 -10.56 -2.32
C GLY A 100 8.84 -10.05 -3.32
N HIS A 101 8.76 -8.72 -3.47
CA HIS A 101 7.85 -8.10 -4.43
C HIS A 101 8.18 -8.47 -5.88
N ALA A 102 9.46 -8.44 -6.28
CA ALA A 102 9.89 -8.84 -7.62
C ALA A 102 9.49 -10.30 -7.93
N ARG A 103 9.63 -11.21 -6.95
CA ARG A 103 9.15 -12.59 -7.08
C ARG A 103 7.63 -12.67 -7.19
N LEU A 104 6.89 -11.87 -6.41
CA LEU A 104 5.44 -11.82 -6.50
C LEU A 104 5.00 -11.29 -7.88
N ALA A 105 5.54 -10.16 -8.33
CA ALA A 105 5.22 -9.56 -9.62
C ALA A 105 5.46 -10.55 -10.77
N ALA A 106 6.60 -11.25 -10.75
CA ALA A 106 6.90 -12.27 -11.75
C ALA A 106 5.91 -13.46 -11.74
N ARG A 107 5.32 -13.79 -10.58
CA ARG A 107 4.27 -14.81 -10.48
C ARG A 107 2.91 -14.32 -10.95
N LEU A 108 2.59 -13.06 -10.69
CA LEU A 108 1.34 -12.44 -11.16
C LEU A 108 1.30 -12.35 -12.69
N ASP A 109 2.45 -12.11 -13.34
CA ASP A 109 2.57 -12.10 -14.80
C ASP A 109 2.72 -13.51 -15.41
N GLY A 110 3.25 -14.47 -14.66
CA GLY A 110 3.50 -15.83 -15.11
C GLY A 110 2.32 -16.78 -14.98
N SER A 111 2.50 -17.99 -15.50
CA SER A 111 1.56 -19.11 -15.36
C SER A 111 1.83 -19.97 -14.12
N VAL A 112 2.92 -19.71 -13.39
CA VAL A 112 3.38 -20.56 -12.28
C VAL A 112 2.80 -20.09 -10.97
N THR A 113 1.95 -20.93 -10.37
CA THR A 113 1.38 -20.72 -9.03
C THR A 113 2.18 -21.54 -8.01
N ALA A 114 3.38 -21.10 -7.66
CA ALA A 114 4.17 -21.67 -6.56
C ALA A 114 4.01 -20.79 -5.29
N PRO A 115 4.16 -21.36 -4.08
CA PRO A 115 4.15 -20.56 -2.84
C PRO A 115 5.19 -19.44 -2.89
N LEU A 116 4.86 -18.27 -2.35
CA LEU A 116 5.81 -17.18 -2.19
C LEU A 116 6.57 -17.36 -0.89
N THR A 117 7.88 -17.57 -1.01
CA THR A 117 8.79 -17.63 0.15
C THR A 117 9.68 -16.40 0.22
N LEU A 118 9.86 -15.87 1.42
CA LEU A 118 10.85 -14.82 1.69
C LEU A 118 12.11 -15.45 2.30
N ASP A 119 13.25 -15.01 1.81
CA ASP A 119 14.54 -15.28 2.39
C ASP A 119 14.85 -14.22 3.44
N LEU A 120 14.78 -14.60 4.70
CA LEU A 120 15.07 -13.71 5.84
C LEU A 120 16.54 -13.79 6.30
N ALA A 121 17.41 -14.52 5.59
CA ALA A 121 18.83 -14.65 5.95
C ALA A 121 19.51 -13.30 6.22
N PRO A 122 19.31 -12.22 5.41
CA PRO A 122 19.95 -10.94 5.70
C PRO A 122 19.53 -10.30 7.03
N VAL A 123 18.27 -10.54 7.46
CA VAL A 123 17.77 -10.03 8.75
C VAL A 123 18.27 -10.91 9.90
N ALA A 124 18.28 -12.23 9.71
CA ALA A 124 18.80 -13.18 10.68
C ALA A 124 20.32 -12.99 10.94
N ASP A 125 21.10 -12.71 9.90
CA ASP A 125 22.51 -12.40 10.03
C ASP A 125 22.75 -11.12 10.86
N ALA A 126 21.94 -10.09 10.62
CA ALA A 126 22.01 -8.86 11.40
C ALA A 126 21.61 -9.08 12.86
N LEU A 127 20.58 -9.91 13.13
CA LEU A 127 20.18 -10.31 14.48
C LEU A 127 21.28 -11.12 15.16
N ARG A 128 21.86 -12.11 14.48
CA ARG A 128 22.97 -12.92 14.99
C ARG A 128 24.14 -12.07 15.45
N ALA A 129 24.54 -11.08 14.65
CA ALA A 129 25.64 -10.16 15.00
C ALA A 129 25.31 -9.36 16.28
N LYS A 130 24.05 -8.95 16.48
CA LYS A 130 23.63 -8.25 17.70
C LYS A 130 23.58 -9.16 18.92
N VAL A 131 23.02 -10.37 18.79
CA VAL A 131 22.93 -11.36 19.85
C VAL A 131 24.31 -11.84 20.27
N ALA A 132 25.23 -12.02 19.32
CA ALA A 132 26.62 -12.39 19.60
C ALA A 132 27.38 -11.34 20.43
N ALA A 133 26.93 -10.09 20.43
CA ALA A 133 27.51 -9.04 21.29
C ALA A 133 27.08 -9.15 22.76
N ILE A 134 26.04 -9.97 23.08
CA ILE A 134 25.55 -10.18 24.44
C ILE A 134 26.25 -11.43 25.04
N PRO A 135 27.13 -11.27 26.05
CA PRO A 135 27.95 -12.38 26.56
C PRO A 135 27.13 -13.59 27.04
N ALA A 136 26.02 -13.34 27.74
CA ALA A 136 25.13 -14.39 28.24
C ALA A 136 24.50 -15.23 27.14
N LEU A 137 24.02 -14.59 26.07
CA LEU A 137 23.41 -15.27 24.92
C LEU A 137 24.44 -15.97 24.04
N ARG A 138 25.67 -15.41 23.95
CA ARG A 138 26.79 -16.09 23.30
C ARG A 138 27.19 -17.36 24.04
N ALA A 139 27.31 -17.31 25.36
CA ALA A 139 27.64 -18.46 26.16
C ALA A 139 26.57 -19.56 26.08
N ALA A 140 25.31 -19.20 25.84
CA ALA A 140 24.20 -20.12 25.64
C ALA A 140 24.10 -20.69 24.21
N GLY A 141 25.03 -20.36 23.29
CA GLY A 141 25.01 -20.85 21.90
C GLY A 141 23.91 -20.27 21.02
N VAL A 142 23.25 -19.18 21.47
CA VAL A 142 22.13 -18.54 20.75
C VAL A 142 22.50 -18.09 19.35
N PRO A 143 23.69 -17.50 19.07
CA PRO A 143 24.07 -17.08 17.73
C PRO A 143 24.04 -18.22 16.70
N ASP A 144 24.47 -19.42 17.10
CA ASP A 144 24.53 -20.58 16.20
C ASP A 144 23.12 -21.14 15.93
N ALA A 145 22.22 -21.10 16.93
CA ALA A 145 20.84 -21.52 16.78
C ALA A 145 20.02 -20.64 15.81
N ILE A 146 20.44 -19.38 15.62
CA ILE A 146 19.78 -18.42 14.70
C ILE A 146 20.38 -18.49 13.28
N ALA A 147 21.46 -19.25 13.07
CA ALA A 147 22.33 -19.16 11.90
C ALA A 147 21.66 -19.48 10.55
N ASP A 148 20.63 -20.30 10.53
CA ASP A 148 20.02 -20.76 9.27
C ASP A 148 18.48 -20.60 9.29
N PRO A 149 17.94 -19.40 8.94
CA PRO A 149 16.52 -19.20 8.90
C PRO A 149 15.92 -19.99 7.73
N ALA A 150 15.00 -20.92 8.04
CA ALA A 150 14.20 -21.53 7.00
C ALA A 150 13.41 -20.45 6.22
N PRO A 151 13.23 -20.61 4.91
CA PRO A 151 12.44 -19.67 4.13
C PRO A 151 11.01 -19.62 4.67
N VAL A 152 10.50 -18.41 4.92
CA VAL A 152 9.14 -18.21 5.43
C VAL A 152 8.18 -18.19 4.27
N VAL A 153 7.16 -19.08 4.29
CA VAL A 153 6.06 -19.03 3.33
C VAL A 153 5.16 -17.86 3.70
N VAL A 154 5.14 -16.83 2.84
CA VAL A 154 4.32 -15.62 3.02
C VAL A 154 2.96 -15.77 2.37
N LEU A 155 2.93 -16.39 1.19
CA LEU A 155 1.69 -16.72 0.49
C LEU A 155 1.72 -18.19 0.07
N THR A 156 0.64 -18.88 0.37
CA THR A 156 0.39 -20.24 -0.11
C THR A 156 0.13 -20.25 -1.62
N LYS A 157 0.15 -21.42 -2.22
CA LYS A 157 -0.19 -21.57 -3.64
C LYS A 157 -1.60 -21.04 -3.97
N ALA A 158 -2.57 -21.28 -3.07
CA ALA A 158 -3.94 -20.80 -3.25
C ALA A 158 -4.00 -19.27 -3.21
N GLU A 159 -3.38 -18.64 -2.21
CA GLU A 159 -3.34 -17.19 -2.09
C GLU A 159 -2.62 -16.51 -3.27
N VAL A 160 -1.57 -17.13 -3.82
CA VAL A 160 -0.92 -16.62 -5.03
C VAL A 160 -1.88 -16.71 -6.24
N ALA A 161 -2.67 -17.79 -6.34
CA ALA A 161 -3.66 -17.92 -7.41
C ALA A 161 -4.79 -16.88 -7.28
N ASP A 162 -5.26 -16.63 -6.07
CA ASP A 162 -6.28 -15.61 -5.78
C ASP A 162 -5.74 -14.20 -6.07
N ALA A 163 -4.51 -13.90 -5.64
CA ALA A 163 -3.85 -12.64 -5.95
C ALA A 163 -3.67 -12.42 -7.45
N LYS A 164 -3.30 -13.48 -8.19
CA LYS A 164 -3.21 -13.42 -9.65
C LYS A 164 -4.58 -13.12 -10.27
N HIS A 165 -5.62 -13.85 -9.87
CA HIS A 165 -6.97 -13.61 -10.36
C HIS A 165 -7.43 -12.18 -10.10
N ALA A 166 -7.21 -11.66 -8.87
CA ALA A 166 -7.51 -10.28 -8.53
C ALA A 166 -6.74 -9.29 -9.41
N THR A 167 -5.45 -9.55 -9.67
CA THR A 167 -4.61 -8.69 -10.52
C THR A 167 -5.08 -8.71 -11.97
N ASP A 168 -5.51 -9.85 -12.51
CA ASP A 168 -6.05 -9.97 -13.85
C ASP A 168 -7.38 -9.19 -13.98
N VAL A 169 -8.27 -9.30 -13.00
CA VAL A 169 -9.50 -8.48 -12.93
C VAL A 169 -9.17 -6.99 -12.90
N VAL A 170 -8.25 -6.56 -12.04
CA VAL A 170 -7.80 -5.15 -11.95
C VAL A 170 -7.23 -4.67 -13.28
N ARG A 171 -6.44 -5.50 -13.98
CA ARG A 171 -5.89 -5.19 -15.32
C ARG A 171 -7.00 -4.94 -16.33
N ILE A 172 -8.02 -5.82 -16.39
CA ILE A 172 -9.16 -5.68 -17.30
C ILE A 172 -9.97 -4.42 -16.96
N VAL A 173 -10.33 -4.25 -15.68
CA VAL A 173 -11.12 -3.10 -15.22
C VAL A 173 -10.39 -1.79 -15.53
N ARG A 174 -9.08 -1.71 -15.26
CA ARG A 174 -8.25 -0.55 -15.60
C ARG A 174 -8.26 -0.25 -17.10
N GLY A 175 -8.14 -1.30 -17.93
CA GLY A 175 -8.17 -1.18 -19.39
C GLY A 175 -9.46 -0.58 -19.92
N ILE A 176 -10.57 -0.76 -19.22
CA ILE A 176 -11.89 -0.22 -19.58
C ILE A 176 -12.17 1.11 -18.87
N ALA A 177 -11.81 1.21 -17.59
CA ALA A 177 -12.16 2.36 -16.76
C ALA A 177 -11.46 3.65 -17.19
N ILE A 178 -10.19 3.58 -17.60
CA ILE A 178 -9.44 4.78 -18.04
C ILE A 178 -10.04 5.38 -19.30
N PRO A 179 -10.16 4.67 -20.44
CA PRO A 179 -10.78 5.24 -21.63
C PRO A 179 -12.25 5.57 -21.40
N GLY A 180 -12.96 4.76 -20.62
CA GLY A 180 -14.34 5.02 -20.24
C GLY A 180 -14.53 6.33 -19.46
N ALA A 181 -13.63 6.62 -18.52
CA ALA A 181 -13.64 7.88 -17.76
C ALA A 181 -13.44 9.10 -18.69
N VAL A 182 -12.47 9.01 -19.61
CA VAL A 182 -12.23 10.07 -20.60
C VAL A 182 -13.44 10.28 -21.49
N LEU A 183 -14.01 9.22 -22.03
CA LEU A 183 -15.20 9.30 -22.90
C LEU A 183 -16.42 9.82 -22.15
N ALA A 184 -16.62 9.43 -20.89
CA ALA A 184 -17.73 9.92 -20.06
C ALA A 184 -17.59 11.42 -19.78
N LEU A 185 -16.39 11.89 -19.42
CA LEU A 185 -16.13 13.32 -19.22
C LEU A 185 -16.32 14.13 -20.52
N LEU A 186 -15.81 13.64 -21.63
CA LEU A 186 -16.06 14.24 -22.96
C LEU A 186 -17.56 14.26 -23.28
N GLY A 187 -18.28 13.17 -23.02
CA GLY A 187 -19.72 13.10 -23.19
C GLY A 187 -20.48 14.13 -22.35
N VAL A 188 -20.04 14.39 -21.12
CA VAL A 188 -20.61 15.44 -20.25
C VAL A 188 -20.37 16.82 -20.86
N LEU A 189 -19.17 17.07 -21.38
CA LEU A 189 -18.83 18.35 -22.02
C LEU A 189 -19.64 18.58 -23.33
N LEU A 190 -19.73 17.57 -24.18
CA LEU A 190 -20.39 17.66 -25.48
C LEU A 190 -21.93 17.75 -25.38
N THR A 191 -22.51 17.08 -24.35
CA THR A 191 -23.97 17.10 -24.13
C THR A 191 -24.45 18.31 -23.32
N ALA A 192 -23.57 19.18 -22.90
CA ALA A 192 -23.90 20.41 -22.20
C ALA A 192 -24.38 21.45 -23.22
N GLY A 193 -25.47 22.14 -22.93
CA GLY A 193 -26.01 23.21 -23.80
C GLY A 193 -25.12 24.44 -23.92
N SER A 194 -24.06 24.55 -23.12
CA SER A 194 -23.00 25.55 -23.19
C SER A 194 -21.70 25.04 -22.61
N ALA A 195 -20.57 25.58 -23.05
CA ALA A 195 -19.23 25.24 -22.51
C ALA A 195 -19.16 25.48 -20.97
N ALA A 196 -19.76 26.57 -20.50
CA ALA A 196 -19.84 26.88 -19.07
C ALA A 196 -20.57 25.79 -18.28
N ALA A 197 -21.74 25.33 -18.74
CA ALA A 197 -22.49 24.28 -18.11
C ALA A 197 -21.74 22.93 -18.18
N GLY A 198 -21.01 22.66 -19.25
CA GLY A 198 -20.16 21.48 -19.39
C GLY A 198 -19.04 21.43 -18.36
N LEU A 199 -18.32 22.54 -18.19
CA LEU A 199 -17.25 22.64 -17.19
C LEU A 199 -17.76 22.47 -15.76
N VAL A 200 -18.88 23.09 -15.41
CA VAL A 200 -19.48 22.91 -14.07
C VAL A 200 -19.84 21.45 -13.83
N ARG A 201 -20.52 20.80 -14.79
CA ARG A 201 -20.90 19.38 -14.67
C ARG A 201 -19.67 18.47 -14.59
N ALA A 202 -18.65 18.71 -15.39
CA ALA A 202 -17.40 17.95 -15.32
C ALA A 202 -16.69 18.14 -13.96
N GLY A 203 -16.64 19.36 -13.45
CA GLY A 203 -16.10 19.65 -12.12
C GLY A 203 -16.85 18.94 -11.00
N ILE A 204 -18.20 18.93 -11.04
CA ILE A 204 -19.02 18.18 -10.08
C ILE A 204 -18.72 16.68 -10.21
N ALA A 205 -18.63 16.13 -11.41
CA ALA A 205 -18.34 14.71 -11.62
C ALA A 205 -16.98 14.31 -11.05
N VAL A 206 -15.92 15.11 -11.28
CA VAL A 206 -14.59 14.90 -10.69
C VAL A 206 -14.64 15.03 -9.17
N GLY A 207 -15.36 15.99 -8.61
CA GLY A 207 -15.54 16.15 -7.18
C GLY A 207 -16.22 14.95 -6.53
N VAL A 208 -17.28 14.42 -7.14
CA VAL A 208 -17.96 13.19 -6.69
C VAL A 208 -17.01 11.99 -6.76
N ALA A 209 -16.26 11.83 -7.85
CA ALA A 209 -15.28 10.75 -7.99
C ALA A 209 -14.21 10.82 -6.89
N THR A 210 -13.68 12.02 -6.59
CA THR A 210 -12.73 12.23 -5.51
C THR A 210 -13.33 11.88 -4.15
N LEU A 211 -14.57 12.30 -3.89
CA LEU A 211 -15.30 11.96 -2.65
C LEU A 211 -15.49 10.44 -2.50
N LEU A 212 -15.79 9.73 -3.58
CA LEU A 212 -15.91 8.27 -3.57
C LEU A 212 -14.59 7.60 -3.19
N VAL A 213 -13.44 8.09 -3.69
CA VAL A 213 -12.12 7.58 -3.30
C VAL A 213 -11.88 7.82 -1.81
N VAL A 214 -12.16 9.03 -1.30
CA VAL A 214 -12.01 9.36 0.13
C VAL A 214 -12.89 8.46 1.01
N LEU A 215 -14.14 8.27 0.59
CA LEU A 215 -15.09 7.42 1.34
C LEU A 215 -14.66 5.94 1.33
N SER A 216 -14.21 5.44 0.19
CA SER A 216 -13.70 4.07 0.08
C SER A 216 -12.47 3.84 0.97
N ASP A 217 -11.55 4.82 1.02
CA ASP A 217 -10.39 4.79 1.91
C ASP A 217 -10.80 4.80 3.38
N ALA A 218 -11.74 5.67 3.77
CA ALA A 218 -12.25 5.72 5.14
C ALA A 218 -12.93 4.40 5.56
N LEU A 219 -13.72 3.78 4.67
CA LEU A 219 -14.35 2.48 4.91
C LEU A 219 -13.32 1.35 5.04
N ALA A 220 -12.28 1.35 4.19
CA ALA A 220 -11.20 0.37 4.28
C ALA A 220 -10.47 0.49 5.62
N ARG A 221 -10.09 1.71 6.05
CA ARG A 221 -9.47 1.97 7.36
C ARG A 221 -10.35 1.48 8.51
N ALA A 222 -11.64 1.80 8.48
CA ALA A 222 -12.59 1.37 9.50
C ALA A 222 -12.71 -0.16 9.57
N SER A 223 -12.72 -0.85 8.43
CA SER A 223 -12.78 -2.31 8.38
C SER A 223 -11.51 -2.98 8.92
N ILE A 224 -10.34 -2.39 8.65
CA ILE A 224 -9.05 -2.90 9.12
C ILE A 224 -8.91 -2.67 10.63
N SER A 225 -9.28 -1.49 11.14
CA SER A 225 -9.17 -1.15 12.56
C SER A 225 -10.03 -2.02 13.47
N ALA A 226 -11.11 -2.60 12.96
CA ALA A 226 -11.96 -3.53 13.71
C ALA A 226 -11.26 -4.87 14.04
N GLY A 227 -10.07 -5.14 13.51
CA GLY A 227 -9.35 -6.42 13.62
C GLY A 227 -8.52 -6.64 14.89
N GLY A 228 -8.65 -5.83 15.95
CA GLY A 228 -7.89 -5.98 17.21
C GLY A 228 -6.39 -5.62 17.07
N GLU A 229 -5.51 -6.29 17.85
CA GLU A 229 -4.06 -5.98 17.85
C GLU A 229 -3.40 -6.14 16.47
N THR A 230 -3.76 -7.17 15.72
CA THR A 230 -3.31 -7.33 14.33
C THR A 230 -3.86 -6.25 13.40
N GLY A 231 -4.95 -5.58 13.77
CA GLY A 231 -5.54 -4.46 13.06
C GLY A 231 -4.63 -3.24 13.00
N GLN A 232 -3.89 -2.94 14.08
CA GLN A 232 -2.98 -1.78 14.11
C GLN A 232 -1.81 -1.94 13.13
N LEU A 233 -1.19 -3.14 13.08
CA LEU A 233 -0.14 -3.41 12.11
C LEU A 233 -0.66 -3.33 10.67
N ARG A 234 -1.84 -3.92 10.42
CA ARG A 234 -2.47 -3.85 9.09
C ARG A 234 -2.81 -2.42 8.70
N LEU A 235 -3.26 -1.61 9.66
CA LEU A 235 -3.57 -0.21 9.45
C LEU A 235 -2.31 0.60 9.12
N ALA A 236 -1.22 0.40 9.87
CA ALA A 236 0.06 1.05 9.60
C ALA A 236 0.58 0.71 8.19
N VAL A 237 0.52 -0.57 7.80
CA VAL A 237 0.88 -1.00 6.43
C VAL A 237 -0.05 -0.36 5.40
N TYR A 238 -1.36 -0.36 5.64
CA TYR A 238 -2.34 0.24 4.74
C TYR A 238 -2.08 1.74 4.56
N ASP A 239 -1.86 2.48 5.66
CA ASP A 239 -1.62 3.92 5.64
C ASP A 239 -0.37 4.27 4.82
N VAL A 240 0.73 3.56 5.04
CA VAL A 240 1.96 3.75 4.25
C VAL A 240 1.72 3.43 2.77
N LEU A 241 1.03 2.34 2.45
CA LEU A 241 0.76 1.96 1.07
C LEU A 241 -0.22 2.91 0.36
N THR A 242 -1.08 3.61 1.08
CA THR A 242 -2.07 4.55 0.52
C THR A 242 -1.68 6.02 0.63
N ASP A 243 -0.60 6.36 1.33
CA ASP A 243 -0.12 7.74 1.51
C ASP A 243 0.03 8.49 0.16
N GLY A 244 0.54 7.82 -0.86
CA GLY A 244 0.63 8.37 -2.21
C GLY A 244 -0.71 8.73 -2.86
N LEU A 245 -1.83 8.10 -2.43
CA LEU A 245 -3.18 8.45 -2.93
C LEU A 245 -3.67 9.79 -2.39
N ASP A 246 -3.15 10.27 -1.27
CA ASP A 246 -3.57 11.55 -0.68
C ASP A 246 -3.25 12.73 -1.59
N HIS A 247 -2.12 12.70 -2.28
CA HIS A 247 -1.78 13.69 -3.31
C HIS A 247 -2.80 13.71 -4.47
N TRP A 248 -3.30 12.54 -4.87
CA TRP A 248 -4.33 12.43 -5.90
C TRP A 248 -5.70 12.90 -5.43
N LYS A 249 -6.06 12.68 -4.16
CA LYS A 249 -7.29 13.21 -3.53
C LYS A 249 -7.27 14.74 -3.54
N ILE A 250 -6.16 15.34 -3.11
CA ILE A 250 -5.97 16.80 -3.11
C ILE A 250 -6.00 17.35 -4.53
N GLY A 251 -5.26 16.72 -5.46
CA GLY A 251 -5.23 17.09 -6.87
C GLY A 251 -6.61 17.03 -7.53
N GLY A 252 -7.36 15.95 -7.30
CA GLY A 252 -8.72 15.77 -7.80
C GLY A 252 -9.67 16.84 -7.28
N ALA A 253 -9.61 17.16 -5.99
CA ALA A 253 -10.42 18.23 -5.40
C ALA A 253 -10.06 19.61 -6.00
N ALA A 254 -8.77 19.91 -6.18
CA ALA A 254 -8.33 21.15 -6.80
C ALA A 254 -8.80 21.28 -8.25
N VAL A 255 -8.71 20.22 -9.05
CA VAL A 255 -9.22 20.18 -10.43
C VAL A 255 -10.73 20.39 -10.46
N ALA A 256 -11.49 19.73 -9.57
CA ALA A 256 -12.93 19.89 -9.46
C ALA A 256 -13.31 21.35 -9.20
N VAL A 257 -12.68 21.99 -8.23
CA VAL A 257 -12.90 23.40 -7.88
C VAL A 257 -12.53 24.33 -9.05
N ALA A 258 -11.39 24.09 -9.70
CA ALA A 258 -10.96 24.89 -10.83
C ALA A 258 -11.96 24.81 -12.01
N LEU A 259 -12.46 23.62 -12.34
CA LEU A 259 -13.45 23.44 -13.40
C LEU A 259 -14.77 24.15 -13.09
N VAL A 260 -15.26 24.07 -11.84
CA VAL A 260 -16.48 24.76 -11.41
C VAL A 260 -16.29 26.26 -11.47
N ALA A 261 -15.16 26.78 -10.96
CA ALA A 261 -14.86 28.21 -10.97
C ALA A 261 -14.75 28.78 -12.41
N LEU A 262 -14.06 28.07 -13.30
CA LEU A 262 -13.96 28.43 -14.70
C LEU A 262 -15.34 28.47 -15.38
N GLY A 263 -16.16 27.44 -15.15
CA GLY A 263 -17.51 27.38 -15.69
C GLY A 263 -18.40 28.54 -15.20
N ALA A 264 -18.28 28.88 -13.91
CA ALA A 264 -18.99 30.02 -13.32
C ALA A 264 -18.52 31.37 -13.95
N ALA A 265 -17.20 31.54 -14.12
CA ALA A 265 -16.65 32.75 -14.77
C ALA A 265 -17.12 32.90 -16.20
N PHE A 266 -17.11 31.85 -17.01
CA PHE A 266 -17.63 31.88 -18.38
C PHE A 266 -19.12 32.18 -18.42
N SER A 267 -19.90 31.70 -17.44
CA SER A 267 -21.33 32.04 -17.33
C SER A 267 -21.58 33.52 -17.02
N ALA A 268 -20.72 34.13 -16.20
CA ALA A 268 -20.82 35.56 -15.86
C ALA A 268 -20.49 36.44 -17.06
N LEU A 269 -19.39 36.16 -17.74
CA LEU A 269 -18.97 36.90 -18.94
C LEU A 269 -20.02 36.84 -20.10
N GLY A 270 -20.62 35.67 -20.29
CA GLY A 270 -21.69 35.52 -21.30
C GLY A 270 -22.95 36.33 -21.00
N ARG A 271 -23.26 36.59 -19.73
CA ARG A 271 -24.41 37.43 -19.31
C ARG A 271 -24.16 38.92 -19.51
N GLU A 272 -22.92 39.37 -19.30
CA GLU A 272 -22.54 40.77 -19.52
C GLU A 272 -22.56 41.14 -21.00
N GLY A 273 -22.07 40.25 -21.89
CA GLY A 273 -22.12 40.43 -23.34
C GLY A 273 -23.55 40.50 -23.92
N ALA A 274 -24.51 39.80 -23.28
CA ALA A 274 -25.91 39.81 -23.70
C ALA A 274 -26.68 41.08 -23.25
N ARG A 275 -26.14 41.85 -22.30
CA ARG A 275 -26.74 43.10 -21.77
C ARG A 275 -26.24 44.37 -22.43
N ALA A 276 -25.23 44.27 -23.30
CA ALA A 276 -24.76 45.44 -24.07
C ALA A 276 -25.88 45.95 -24.96
N PRO A 277 -26.35 47.19 -24.81
CA PRO A 277 -27.42 47.76 -25.68
C PRO A 277 -26.92 47.77 -27.12
N ARG A 278 -27.73 47.22 -28.03
CA ARG A 278 -27.53 47.41 -29.47
C ARG A 278 -27.79 48.89 -29.76
N ALA A 279 -26.72 49.65 -29.99
CA ALA A 279 -26.77 51.05 -30.46
C ALA A 279 -27.25 51.15 -31.93
#